data_523a6c36a3218a9d7c01c3abcfb07271
#
_entry.id   523a6c36a3218a9d7c01c3abcfb07271
#
_cell.length_a   1.000
_cell.length_b   1.000
_cell.length_c   1.000
_cell.angle_alpha   90.00
_cell.angle_beta   90.00
_cell.angle_gamma   90.00
#
_symmetry.space_group_name_H-M   'P 1'
#
loop_
_entity.id
_entity.type
_entity.pdbx_description
1 polymer ?
#
loop_
_entity_poly.entity_id
_entity_poly.type
_entity_poly.pdbx_seq_one_letter_code
_entity_poly.pdbx_strand_id
1 'polypeptide(L)'
;MSKRTDEIRASAVSLALQIAADDRHGYDQANRWGPDFDCSSFLIWVWNEVGVPVRNAGATYTGNMLQAFLACGFVDVIGQVDVRSGSGLQSADVLLNERQHTAMITQPGYIVHAAGNENGGATGGRTGDQTGKEILVMGYYYSPSVPWEHVLRYVGRGDPEPEPAPGPDDEPLDGDVYVVRSGDSLWKIAEQQLGDPWRYPEIMKANGMTSDLIHPGDVLVIPGKRPSPAPDPTPQRVTITAEVSPETAQALKARAAASGRTIGEILDTILAAGL
;
A
#
# COMPACT_ATOMS: atom_id res chain seq x y z
N MET A 1 -18.23 -14.28 7.61
CA MET A 1 -17.75 -13.50 6.45
C MET A 1 -17.16 -14.47 5.46
N SER A 2 -17.20 -14.15 4.15
CA SER A 2 -16.55 -15.01 3.16
C SER A 2 -15.02 -14.84 3.27
N LYS A 3 -14.27 -15.90 2.89
CA LYS A 3 -12.77 -15.86 2.84
C LYS A 3 -12.27 -14.66 2.02
N ARG A 4 -12.94 -14.34 0.90
CA ARG A 4 -12.64 -13.20 0.04
C ARG A 4 -12.81 -11.85 0.75
N THR A 5 -13.85 -11.69 1.58
CA THR A 5 -14.07 -10.46 2.35
C THR A 5 -12.93 -10.21 3.34
N ASP A 6 -12.48 -11.25 4.03
CA ASP A 6 -11.36 -11.14 4.99
C ASP A 6 -10.03 -10.85 4.28
N GLU A 7 -9.80 -11.42 3.09
CA GLU A 7 -8.64 -11.13 2.24
C GLU A 7 -8.62 -9.66 1.77
N ILE A 8 -9.76 -9.12 1.33
CA ILE A 8 -9.87 -7.71 0.92
C ILE A 8 -9.60 -6.78 2.11
N ARG A 9 -10.17 -7.07 3.29
CA ARG A 9 -9.92 -6.29 4.51
C ARG A 9 -8.45 -6.30 4.91
N ALA A 10 -7.81 -7.47 4.87
CA ALA A 10 -6.39 -7.61 5.15
C ALA A 10 -5.52 -6.85 4.13
N SER A 11 -5.89 -6.89 2.85
CA SER A 11 -5.20 -6.14 1.79
C SER A 11 -5.32 -4.63 1.99
N ALA A 12 -6.50 -4.13 2.38
CA ALA A 12 -6.71 -2.71 2.66
C ALA A 12 -5.82 -2.22 3.81
N VAL A 13 -5.75 -2.99 4.90
CA VAL A 13 -4.85 -2.66 6.02
C VAL A 13 -3.40 -2.72 5.60
N SER A 14 -2.98 -3.76 4.87
CA SER A 14 -1.60 -3.91 4.40
C SER A 14 -1.18 -2.73 3.52
N LEU A 15 -2.04 -2.33 2.57
CA LEU A 15 -1.76 -1.19 1.69
C LEU A 15 -1.68 0.13 2.46
N ALA A 16 -2.60 0.37 3.39
CA ALA A 16 -2.58 1.57 4.22
C ALA A 16 -1.31 1.66 5.08
N LEU A 17 -0.84 0.53 5.62
CA LEU A 17 0.41 0.47 6.38
C LEU A 17 1.64 0.70 5.50
N GLN A 18 1.63 0.21 4.25
CA GLN A 18 2.70 0.46 3.29
C GLN A 18 2.81 1.96 2.95
N ILE A 19 1.67 2.62 2.70
CA ILE A 19 1.65 4.06 2.43
C ILE A 19 2.15 4.85 3.65
N ALA A 20 1.69 4.50 4.85
CA ALA A 20 2.11 5.17 6.08
C ALA A 20 3.60 4.94 6.44
N ALA A 21 4.24 3.94 5.86
CA ALA A 21 5.67 3.64 6.05
C ALA A 21 6.55 4.21 4.93
N ASP A 22 5.97 4.85 3.93
CA ASP A 22 6.66 5.36 2.75
C ASP A 22 6.68 6.89 2.75
N ASP A 23 7.80 7.48 3.11
CA ASP A 23 8.00 8.93 3.17
C ASP A 23 7.76 9.69 1.84
N ARG A 24 7.52 8.96 0.73
CA ARG A 24 7.10 9.57 -0.55
C ARG A 24 5.66 10.06 -0.53
N HIS A 25 4.88 9.66 0.47
CA HIS A 25 3.48 10.03 0.67
C HIS A 25 3.34 10.94 1.87
N GLY A 26 2.80 12.12 1.68
CA GLY A 26 2.54 13.10 2.72
C GLY A 26 1.08 13.52 2.77
N TYR A 27 0.83 14.64 3.45
CA TYR A 27 -0.50 15.21 3.60
C TYR A 27 -0.67 16.48 2.77
N ASP A 28 -1.62 16.47 1.82
CA ASP A 28 -2.05 17.69 1.12
C ASP A 28 -3.53 17.59 0.71
N GLN A 29 -4.36 18.58 1.10
CA GLN A 29 -5.74 18.67 0.65
C GLN A 29 -5.89 19.20 -0.78
N ALA A 30 -4.91 19.91 -1.30
CA ALA A 30 -4.96 20.46 -2.66
C ALA A 30 -4.57 19.43 -3.71
N ASN A 31 -3.54 18.61 -3.42
CA ASN A 31 -3.00 17.57 -4.32
C ASN A 31 -3.15 16.18 -3.68
N ARG A 32 -4.39 15.79 -3.41
CA ARG A 32 -4.73 14.68 -2.50
C ARG A 32 -5.05 13.33 -3.16
N TRP A 33 -4.73 13.13 -4.42
CA TRP A 33 -4.99 11.88 -5.12
C TRP A 33 -3.70 11.17 -5.57
N GLY A 34 -2.68 11.27 -4.75
CA GLY A 34 -1.34 10.74 -4.95
C GLY A 34 -0.39 11.77 -5.60
N PRO A 35 0.90 11.80 -5.20
CA PRO A 35 1.47 10.94 -4.15
C PRO A 35 1.00 11.28 -2.73
N ASP A 36 0.50 12.52 -2.50
CA ASP A 36 0.01 12.96 -1.19
C ASP A 36 -1.50 12.74 -1.05
N PHE A 37 -1.97 12.67 0.19
CA PHE A 37 -3.36 12.39 0.51
C PHE A 37 -3.85 13.32 1.63
N ASP A 38 -5.15 13.59 1.69
CA ASP A 38 -5.83 13.99 2.91
C ASP A 38 -6.47 12.78 3.61
N CYS A 39 -7.10 12.98 4.77
CA CYS A 39 -7.69 11.89 5.54
C CYS A 39 -8.70 11.07 4.73
N SER A 40 -9.53 11.73 3.91
CA SER A 40 -10.56 11.07 3.13
C SER A 40 -10.01 10.41 1.86
N SER A 41 -9.20 11.12 1.09
CA SER A 41 -8.65 10.60 -0.15
C SER A 41 -7.72 9.40 0.09
N PHE A 42 -6.98 9.40 1.21
CA PHE A 42 -6.17 8.26 1.63
C PHE A 42 -6.99 6.98 1.72
N LEU A 43 -8.07 6.98 2.50
CA LEU A 43 -8.88 5.78 2.68
C LEU A 43 -9.73 5.44 1.46
N ILE A 44 -10.25 6.44 0.74
CA ILE A 44 -10.97 6.23 -0.52
C ILE A 44 -10.04 5.54 -1.53
N TRP A 45 -8.79 6.00 -1.63
CA TRP A 45 -7.80 5.44 -2.52
C TRP A 45 -7.45 4.00 -2.12
N VAL A 46 -7.14 3.75 -0.85
CA VAL A 46 -6.83 2.41 -0.32
C VAL A 46 -7.92 1.40 -0.66
N TRP A 47 -9.19 1.73 -0.39
CA TRP A 47 -10.29 0.81 -0.66
C TRP A 47 -10.54 0.61 -2.17
N ASN A 48 -10.34 1.65 -2.97
CA ASN A 48 -10.44 1.55 -4.43
C ASN A 48 -9.38 0.59 -5.00
N GLU A 49 -8.13 0.71 -4.54
CA GLU A 49 -7.01 -0.12 -4.99
C GLU A 49 -7.14 -1.61 -4.63
N VAL A 50 -7.81 -1.93 -3.54
CA VAL A 50 -8.09 -3.34 -3.18
C VAL A 50 -9.36 -3.89 -3.87
N GLY A 51 -9.89 -3.16 -4.85
CA GLY A 51 -11.01 -3.59 -5.69
C GLY A 51 -12.39 -3.31 -5.11
N VAL A 52 -12.51 -2.42 -4.12
CA VAL A 52 -13.79 -1.92 -3.62
C VAL A 52 -14.03 -0.51 -4.17
N PRO A 53 -14.82 -0.32 -5.23
CA PRO A 53 -14.83 0.87 -6.06
C PRO A 53 -15.60 2.03 -5.41
N VAL A 54 -15.22 2.43 -4.20
CA VAL A 54 -15.88 3.49 -3.43
C VAL A 54 -15.78 4.85 -4.11
N ARG A 55 -14.68 5.11 -4.84
CA ARG A 55 -14.51 6.33 -5.63
C ARG A 55 -15.50 6.40 -6.78
N ASN A 56 -15.68 5.30 -7.50
CA ASN A 56 -16.66 5.21 -8.59
C ASN A 56 -18.11 5.32 -8.06
N ALA A 57 -18.34 4.94 -6.81
CA ALA A 57 -19.62 5.14 -6.12
C ALA A 57 -19.83 6.57 -5.61
N GLY A 58 -18.87 7.49 -5.87
CA GLY A 58 -18.98 8.91 -5.60
C GLY A 58 -18.27 9.40 -4.34
N ALA A 59 -17.47 8.57 -3.66
CA ALA A 59 -16.66 9.01 -2.53
C ALA A 59 -15.55 9.97 -3.00
N THR A 60 -15.56 11.20 -2.48
CA THR A 60 -14.54 12.22 -2.81
C THR A 60 -14.05 12.98 -1.59
N TYR A 61 -14.79 13.00 -0.50
CA TYR A 61 -14.42 13.65 0.78
C TYR A 61 -15.25 13.02 1.90
N THR A 62 -14.96 13.32 3.16
CA THR A 62 -15.62 12.70 4.34
C THR A 62 -17.13 12.76 4.29
N GLY A 63 -17.72 13.89 3.85
CA GLY A 63 -19.19 14.10 3.84
C GLY A 63 -19.96 13.25 2.82
N ASN A 64 -19.30 12.56 1.88
CA ASN A 64 -19.98 11.64 0.98
C ASN A 64 -19.45 10.19 1.07
N MET A 65 -18.49 9.93 1.98
CA MET A 65 -17.96 8.59 2.19
C MET A 65 -19.04 7.61 2.65
N LEU A 66 -19.91 8.00 3.59
CA LEU A 66 -20.93 7.11 4.14
C LEU A 66 -21.74 6.42 3.03
N GLN A 67 -22.37 7.20 2.17
CA GLN A 67 -23.25 6.65 1.14
C GLN A 67 -22.50 5.82 0.10
N ALA A 68 -21.33 6.26 -0.31
CA ALA A 68 -20.51 5.58 -1.29
C ALA A 68 -19.98 4.24 -0.76
N PHE A 69 -19.53 4.20 0.50
CA PHE A 69 -19.05 2.98 1.14
C PHE A 69 -20.19 1.98 1.35
N LEU A 70 -21.37 2.42 1.85
CA LEU A 70 -22.55 1.57 1.98
C LEU A 70 -22.93 0.95 0.62
N ALA A 71 -22.92 1.74 -0.45
CA ALA A 71 -23.19 1.26 -1.80
C ALA A 71 -22.16 0.22 -2.28
N CYS A 72 -20.98 0.18 -1.67
CA CYS A 72 -19.88 -0.73 -2.03
C CYS A 72 -19.74 -1.95 -1.11
N GLY A 73 -20.74 -2.27 -0.29
CA GLY A 73 -20.76 -3.47 0.54
C GLY A 73 -20.19 -3.27 1.94
N PHE A 74 -20.17 -2.02 2.40
CA PHE A 74 -20.00 -1.74 3.83
C PHE A 74 -21.33 -1.72 4.56
N VAL A 75 -21.27 -1.92 5.86
CA VAL A 75 -22.39 -1.70 6.80
C VAL A 75 -21.90 -0.77 7.90
N ASP A 76 -22.80 0.10 8.37
CA ASP A 76 -22.51 0.92 9.55
C ASP A 76 -22.79 0.10 10.81
N VAL A 77 -21.74 -0.15 11.57
CA VAL A 77 -21.81 -0.94 12.82
C VAL A 77 -21.68 -0.05 14.07
N ILE A 78 -21.88 1.26 13.96
CA ILE A 78 -21.75 2.20 15.08
C ILE A 78 -22.56 1.77 16.31
N GLY A 79 -23.77 1.23 16.11
CA GLY A 79 -24.64 0.74 17.19
C GLY A 79 -24.21 -0.62 17.79
N GLN A 80 -23.16 -1.25 17.25
CA GLN A 80 -22.68 -2.58 17.67
C GLN A 80 -21.30 -2.50 18.36
N VAL A 81 -20.71 -1.32 18.42
CA VAL A 81 -19.37 -1.08 18.98
C VAL A 81 -19.41 0.06 19.99
N ASP A 82 -18.47 0.06 20.91
CA ASP A 82 -18.26 1.20 21.80
C ASP A 82 -17.07 2.03 21.30
N VAL A 83 -17.35 3.09 20.57
CA VAL A 83 -16.31 3.99 20.03
C VAL A 83 -15.58 4.79 21.11
N ARG A 84 -16.06 4.84 22.35
CA ARG A 84 -15.34 5.53 23.43
C ARG A 84 -14.18 4.68 23.93
N SER A 85 -14.39 3.40 24.08
CA SER A 85 -13.38 2.44 24.53
C SER A 85 -12.66 1.73 23.35
N GLY A 86 -13.23 1.76 22.15
CA GLY A 86 -12.76 0.98 21.00
C GLY A 86 -13.21 -0.49 21.05
N SER A 87 -14.08 -0.86 21.99
CA SER A 87 -14.55 -2.24 22.12
C SER A 87 -15.46 -2.62 20.94
N GLY A 88 -15.21 -3.79 20.34
CA GLY A 88 -15.96 -4.31 19.19
C GLY A 88 -15.44 -3.79 17.83
N LEU A 89 -14.52 -2.83 17.80
CA LEU A 89 -13.82 -2.41 16.58
C LEU A 89 -12.94 -3.54 16.04
N GLN A 90 -12.92 -3.69 14.73
CA GLN A 90 -12.19 -4.73 14.03
C GLN A 90 -11.21 -4.12 13.04
N SER A 91 -10.15 -4.87 12.71
CA SER A 91 -9.22 -4.52 11.64
C SER A 91 -9.97 -4.19 10.35
N ALA A 92 -9.55 -3.15 9.65
CA ALA A 92 -10.17 -2.57 8.46
C ALA A 92 -11.52 -1.86 8.68
N ASP A 93 -12.02 -1.68 9.91
CA ASP A 93 -13.14 -0.78 10.16
C ASP A 93 -12.72 0.66 9.84
N VAL A 94 -13.54 1.37 9.08
CA VAL A 94 -13.34 2.79 8.77
C VAL A 94 -14.15 3.62 9.74
N LEU A 95 -13.46 4.43 10.53
CA LEU A 95 -14.03 5.40 11.44
C LEU A 95 -14.30 6.68 10.68
N LEU A 96 -15.50 7.22 10.78
CA LEU A 96 -15.87 8.41 10.02
C LEU A 96 -16.56 9.45 10.90
N ASN A 97 -16.07 10.68 10.82
CA ASN A 97 -16.81 11.90 11.11
C ASN A 97 -17.01 12.65 9.79
N GLU A 98 -18.24 12.77 9.33
CA GLU A 98 -18.56 13.29 8.00
C GLU A 98 -18.06 14.72 7.76
N ARG A 99 -17.87 15.50 8.83
CA ARG A 99 -17.48 16.91 8.73
C ARG A 99 -16.00 17.18 8.84
N GLN A 100 -15.25 16.24 9.46
CA GLN A 100 -13.90 16.60 9.89
C GLN A 100 -12.84 15.57 9.56
N HIS A 101 -13.08 14.26 9.80
CA HIS A 101 -11.98 13.31 9.80
C HIS A 101 -12.42 11.87 9.54
N THR A 102 -11.47 11.07 9.05
CA THR A 102 -11.63 9.63 8.91
C THR A 102 -10.31 8.92 9.22
N ALA A 103 -10.41 7.70 9.73
CA ALA A 103 -9.29 6.83 10.06
C ALA A 103 -9.68 5.37 9.81
N MET A 104 -8.72 4.46 9.75
CA MET A 104 -8.98 3.03 9.63
C MET A 104 -8.31 2.27 10.77
N ILE A 105 -9.03 1.32 11.37
CA ILE A 105 -8.47 0.38 12.35
C ILE A 105 -7.51 -0.56 11.65
N THR A 106 -6.25 -0.59 12.09
CA THR A 106 -5.24 -1.54 11.57
C THR A 106 -5.28 -2.86 12.34
N GLN A 107 -5.38 -2.74 13.66
CA GLN A 107 -5.57 -3.83 14.60
C GLN A 107 -6.26 -3.28 15.85
N PRO A 108 -6.79 -4.12 16.76
CA PRO A 108 -7.39 -3.63 18.01
C PRO A 108 -6.46 -2.65 18.76
N GLY A 109 -6.98 -1.46 19.04
CA GLY A 109 -6.23 -0.40 19.73
C GLY A 109 -5.32 0.46 18.87
N TYR A 110 -5.30 0.29 17.55
CA TYR A 110 -4.48 1.11 16.64
C TYR A 110 -5.25 1.55 15.40
N ILE A 111 -4.95 2.77 14.95
CA ILE A 111 -5.49 3.35 13.72
C ILE A 111 -4.36 3.78 12.78
N VAL A 112 -4.71 3.90 11.50
CA VAL A 112 -3.92 4.62 10.49
C VAL A 112 -4.75 5.75 9.93
N HIS A 113 -4.16 6.93 9.76
CA HIS A 113 -4.81 8.09 9.18
C HIS A 113 -3.80 9.08 8.59
N ALA A 114 -4.25 9.90 7.65
CA ALA A 114 -3.52 11.10 7.24
C ALA A 114 -3.97 12.27 8.12
N ALA A 115 -3.03 12.87 8.84
CA ALA A 115 -3.30 13.78 9.97
C ALA A 115 -3.15 15.26 9.61
N GLY A 116 -2.11 15.63 8.87
CA GLY A 116 -1.80 17.00 8.48
C GLY A 116 -0.36 17.09 7.98
N ASN A 117 -0.01 18.15 7.25
CA ASN A 117 1.33 18.33 6.70
C ASN A 117 2.37 18.70 7.78
N GLU A 118 3.64 18.82 7.39
CA GLU A 118 4.78 19.14 8.27
C GLU A 118 4.62 20.47 9.04
N ASN A 119 3.75 21.36 8.56
CA ASN A 119 3.45 22.64 9.20
C ASN A 119 2.22 22.55 10.13
N GLY A 120 1.60 21.38 10.28
CA GLY A 120 0.36 21.17 11.01
C GLY A 120 -0.88 21.73 10.30
N GLY A 121 -0.77 22.01 9.01
CA GLY A 121 -1.84 22.56 8.17
C GLY A 121 -2.46 21.51 7.24
N ALA A 122 -3.47 21.96 6.48
CA ALA A 122 -4.17 21.14 5.51
C ALA A 122 -3.61 21.27 4.08
N THR A 123 -2.93 22.38 3.79
CA THR A 123 -2.37 22.70 2.46
C THR A 123 -1.03 23.41 2.60
N GLY A 124 -0.26 23.45 1.51
CA GLY A 124 1.01 24.19 1.45
C GLY A 124 2.18 23.47 2.08
N GLY A 125 2.06 22.18 2.33
CA GLY A 125 3.17 21.29 2.65
C GLY A 125 4.02 20.96 1.43
N ARG A 126 5.10 20.23 1.66
CA ARG A 126 5.93 19.62 0.60
C ARG A 126 5.38 18.25 0.28
N THR A 127 5.57 17.83 -0.96
CA THR A 127 5.26 16.46 -1.36
C THR A 127 6.07 15.43 -0.57
N GLY A 128 5.43 14.39 -0.10
CA GLY A 128 5.99 13.36 0.77
C GLY A 128 5.89 13.72 2.26
N ASP A 129 6.14 12.73 3.13
CA ASP A 129 6.12 12.92 4.59
C ASP A 129 7.48 13.43 5.08
N GLN A 130 7.50 14.67 5.55
CA GLN A 130 8.70 15.34 6.03
C GLN A 130 8.98 15.05 7.51
N THR A 131 8.02 14.48 8.21
CA THR A 131 8.04 14.35 9.67
C THR A 131 7.89 12.91 10.16
N GLY A 132 7.49 11.98 9.29
CA GLY A 132 7.04 10.64 9.64
C GLY A 132 5.73 10.65 10.43
N LYS A 133 4.91 11.73 10.28
CA LYS A 133 3.66 11.92 11.04
C LYS A 133 2.51 12.47 10.20
N GLU A 134 2.70 12.62 8.93
CA GLU A 134 1.68 13.16 8.04
C GLU A 134 0.65 12.08 7.71
N ILE A 135 1.13 10.86 7.41
CA ILE A 135 0.33 9.65 7.35
C ILE A 135 0.92 8.66 8.33
N LEU A 136 0.22 8.36 9.42
CA LEU A 136 0.82 7.63 10.52
C LEU A 136 -0.08 6.56 11.12
N VAL A 137 0.57 5.59 11.75
CA VAL A 137 -0.07 4.61 12.64
C VAL A 137 0.07 5.09 14.08
N MET A 138 -1.03 5.16 14.80
CA MET A 138 -1.02 5.56 16.21
C MET A 138 -2.02 4.77 17.04
N GLY A 139 -1.94 4.92 18.35
CA GLY A 139 -2.93 4.36 19.26
C GLY A 139 -4.33 4.91 19.00
N TYR A 140 -5.34 4.04 19.09
CA TYR A 140 -6.74 4.46 18.99
C TYR A 140 -7.07 5.54 20.03
N TYR A 141 -7.84 6.52 19.61
CA TYR A 141 -8.33 7.57 20.48
C TYR A 141 -9.81 7.90 20.18
N TYR A 142 -10.48 8.42 21.18
CA TYR A 142 -11.80 9.03 21.04
C TYR A 142 -11.73 10.50 21.44
N SER A 143 -12.25 11.39 20.59
CA SER A 143 -12.35 12.82 20.89
C SER A 143 -13.83 13.22 20.98
N PRO A 144 -14.29 13.78 22.13
CA PRO A 144 -15.65 14.28 22.22
C PRO A 144 -15.94 15.50 21.32
N SER A 145 -14.92 16.24 20.92
CA SER A 145 -15.04 17.39 20.00
C SER A 145 -15.12 16.97 18.53
N VAL A 146 -14.62 15.78 18.20
CA VAL A 146 -14.68 15.17 16.87
C VAL A 146 -15.06 13.70 17.06
N PRO A 147 -16.32 13.40 17.44
CA PRO A 147 -16.73 12.04 17.69
C PRO A 147 -16.78 11.23 16.40
N TRP A 148 -16.49 9.97 16.49
CA TRP A 148 -16.77 9.04 15.38
C TRP A 148 -18.30 8.88 15.28
N GLU A 149 -18.87 9.30 14.15
CA GLU A 149 -20.31 9.26 13.88
C GLU A 149 -20.71 7.92 13.25
N HIS A 150 -19.79 7.30 12.52
CA HIS A 150 -19.98 6.03 11.83
C HIS A 150 -18.77 5.11 12.00
N VAL A 151 -19.05 3.82 11.98
CA VAL A 151 -18.02 2.76 11.88
C VAL A 151 -18.40 1.87 10.71
N LEU A 152 -17.73 2.04 9.60
CA LEU A 152 -18.05 1.36 8.35
C LEU A 152 -17.22 0.07 8.25
N ARG A 153 -17.91 -1.07 8.30
CA ARG A 153 -17.31 -2.40 8.20
C ARG A 153 -17.61 -3.01 6.84
N TYR A 154 -16.57 -3.37 6.12
CA TYR A 154 -16.72 -4.09 4.87
C TYR A 154 -17.19 -5.53 5.11
N VAL A 155 -18.31 -5.89 4.54
CA VAL A 155 -18.92 -7.24 4.63
C VAL A 155 -19.03 -7.92 3.26
N GLY A 156 -18.61 -7.23 2.20
CA GLY A 156 -18.75 -7.68 0.82
C GLY A 156 -20.13 -7.32 0.24
N ARG A 157 -20.20 -7.18 -1.05
CA ARG A 157 -21.47 -7.27 -1.77
C ARG A 157 -21.77 -8.76 -1.85
N GLY A 158 -22.94 -9.23 -1.41
CA GLY A 158 -23.33 -10.64 -1.52
C GLY A 158 -22.89 -11.17 -2.89
N ASP A 159 -22.01 -12.18 -2.87
CA ASP A 159 -21.19 -12.54 -4.02
C ASP A 159 -21.98 -12.63 -5.32
N PRO A 160 -21.64 -11.83 -6.37
CA PRO A 160 -21.64 -12.39 -7.69
C PRO A 160 -20.50 -13.40 -7.72
N GLU A 161 -20.78 -14.60 -8.16
CA GLU A 161 -19.81 -15.67 -8.42
C GLU A 161 -18.55 -15.07 -9.08
N PRO A 162 -17.34 -15.41 -8.62
CA PRO A 162 -16.13 -14.86 -9.21
C PRO A 162 -16.18 -15.11 -10.71
N GLU A 163 -16.09 -14.04 -11.51
CA GLU A 163 -15.81 -14.22 -12.91
C GLU A 163 -14.61 -15.17 -13.02
N PRO A 164 -14.70 -16.20 -13.87
CA PRO A 164 -13.65 -17.19 -13.98
C PRO A 164 -12.31 -16.48 -14.20
N ALA A 165 -11.29 -16.95 -13.49
CA ALA A 165 -9.93 -16.49 -13.73
C ALA A 165 -9.67 -16.47 -15.22
N PRO A 166 -9.02 -15.42 -15.79
CA PRO A 166 -8.76 -15.34 -17.21
C PRO A 166 -8.18 -16.67 -17.71
N GLY A 167 -8.75 -17.20 -18.77
CA GLY A 167 -8.30 -18.44 -19.37
C GLY A 167 -6.86 -18.33 -19.85
N PRO A 168 -6.16 -19.44 -20.08
CA PRO A 168 -4.77 -19.44 -20.52
C PRO A 168 -4.57 -18.76 -21.91
N ASP A 169 -5.65 -18.38 -22.58
CA ASP A 169 -5.63 -17.69 -23.88
C ASP A 169 -5.70 -16.16 -23.80
N ASP A 170 -5.77 -15.57 -22.57
CA ASP A 170 -5.71 -14.13 -22.33
C ASP A 170 -4.26 -13.63 -22.17
N GLU A 171 -3.39 -14.01 -23.10
CA GLU A 171 -2.05 -13.43 -23.20
C GLU A 171 -2.19 -11.92 -23.50
N PRO A 172 -1.33 -11.06 -22.88
CA PRO A 172 -1.30 -9.64 -23.19
C PRO A 172 -1.06 -9.47 -24.69
N LEU A 173 -1.87 -8.65 -25.35
CA LEU A 173 -1.63 -8.27 -26.74
C LEU A 173 -0.17 -7.80 -26.86
N ASP A 174 0.57 -8.41 -27.79
CA ASP A 174 1.98 -8.07 -28.07
C ASP A 174 2.05 -6.61 -28.53
N GLY A 175 2.55 -5.76 -27.62
CA GLY A 175 2.62 -4.33 -27.83
C GLY A 175 2.26 -3.55 -26.56
N ASP A 176 2.64 -2.30 -26.50
CA ASP A 176 2.51 -1.38 -25.39
C ASP A 176 1.05 -1.01 -25.01
N VAL A 177 0.11 -1.93 -25.12
CA VAL A 177 -1.33 -1.68 -24.93
C VAL A 177 -1.93 -2.70 -23.96
N TYR A 178 -2.73 -2.21 -23.00
CA TYR A 178 -3.47 -3.02 -22.03
C TYR A 178 -4.96 -2.68 -22.08
N VAL A 179 -5.83 -3.68 -22.12
CA VAL A 179 -7.27 -3.50 -22.00
C VAL A 179 -7.68 -3.70 -20.55
N VAL A 180 -8.26 -2.66 -19.94
CA VAL A 180 -8.69 -2.65 -18.54
C VAL A 180 -9.78 -3.69 -18.33
N ARG A 181 -9.60 -4.52 -17.30
CA ARG A 181 -10.54 -5.58 -16.90
C ARG A 181 -11.32 -5.18 -15.65
N SER A 182 -12.40 -5.89 -15.38
CA SER A 182 -13.15 -5.70 -14.13
C SER A 182 -12.29 -5.99 -12.91
N GLY A 183 -12.22 -5.02 -11.98
CA GLY A 183 -11.39 -5.10 -10.77
C GLY A 183 -9.95 -4.65 -10.94
N ASP A 184 -9.58 -4.12 -12.12
CA ASP A 184 -8.29 -3.46 -12.32
C ASP A 184 -8.27 -2.07 -11.70
N SER A 185 -7.07 -1.66 -11.32
CA SER A 185 -6.70 -0.28 -11.03
C SER A 185 -5.37 0.02 -11.74
N LEU A 186 -5.07 1.29 -11.97
CA LEU A 186 -3.79 1.67 -12.56
C LEU A 186 -2.60 1.16 -11.76
N TRP A 187 -2.75 1.08 -10.43
CA TRP A 187 -1.74 0.55 -9.52
C TRP A 187 -1.45 -0.94 -9.79
N LYS A 188 -2.51 -1.78 -9.89
CA LYS A 188 -2.38 -3.19 -10.23
C LYS A 188 -1.81 -3.40 -11.64
N ILE A 189 -2.26 -2.58 -12.60
CA ILE A 189 -1.74 -2.63 -13.98
C ILE A 189 -0.26 -2.26 -13.99
N ALA A 190 0.16 -1.22 -13.25
CA ALA A 190 1.56 -0.85 -13.13
C ALA A 190 2.40 -1.95 -12.48
N GLU A 191 1.89 -2.60 -11.41
CA GLU A 191 2.54 -3.75 -10.79
C GLU A 191 2.74 -4.90 -11.80
N GLN A 192 1.70 -5.26 -12.52
CA GLN A 192 1.74 -6.38 -13.47
C GLN A 192 2.56 -6.09 -14.73
N GLN A 193 2.44 -4.88 -15.28
CA GLN A 193 3.03 -4.53 -16.55
C GLN A 193 4.40 -3.88 -16.45
N LEU A 194 4.64 -3.11 -15.37
CA LEU A 194 5.87 -2.35 -15.16
C LEU A 194 6.74 -2.91 -14.03
N GLY A 195 6.23 -3.90 -13.28
CA GLY A 195 6.93 -4.52 -12.15
C GLY A 195 7.03 -3.63 -10.91
N ASP A 196 6.43 -2.45 -10.93
CA ASP A 196 6.39 -1.51 -9.82
C ASP A 196 5.04 -0.77 -9.83
N PRO A 197 4.18 -1.01 -8.85
CA PRO A 197 2.86 -0.39 -8.79
C PRO A 197 2.92 1.14 -8.72
N TRP A 198 3.98 1.70 -8.14
CA TRP A 198 4.18 3.15 -8.02
C TRP A 198 4.45 3.86 -9.36
N ARG A 199 4.67 3.10 -10.42
CA ARG A 199 4.82 3.62 -11.77
C ARG A 199 3.49 3.90 -12.49
N TYR A 200 2.33 3.73 -11.82
CA TYR A 200 1.03 4.06 -12.40
C TYR A 200 0.92 5.50 -12.93
N PRO A 201 1.60 6.53 -12.37
CA PRO A 201 1.60 7.87 -12.97
C PRO A 201 2.25 7.91 -14.36
N GLU A 202 3.16 6.98 -14.67
CA GLU A 202 3.74 6.85 -16.01
C GLU A 202 2.66 6.38 -17.02
N ILE A 203 1.79 5.47 -16.59
CA ILE A 203 0.63 5.02 -17.39
C ILE A 203 -0.33 6.18 -17.59
N MET A 204 -0.67 6.93 -16.54
CA MET A 204 -1.53 8.10 -16.65
C MET A 204 -0.98 9.11 -17.66
N LYS A 205 0.31 9.44 -17.55
CA LYS A 205 0.99 10.37 -18.46
C LYS A 205 0.99 9.90 -19.89
N ALA A 206 1.27 8.62 -20.12
CA ALA A 206 1.29 8.02 -21.47
C ALA A 206 -0.08 8.09 -22.15
N ASN A 207 -1.17 8.09 -21.35
CA ASN A 207 -2.55 8.14 -21.82
C ASN A 207 -3.21 9.53 -21.74
N GLY A 208 -2.46 10.58 -21.34
CA GLY A 208 -3.00 11.93 -21.19
C GLY A 208 -4.09 12.03 -20.10
N MET A 209 -4.06 11.12 -19.10
CA MET A 209 -5.06 11.06 -18.06
C MET A 209 -4.81 12.11 -16.98
N THR A 210 -5.87 12.77 -16.56
CA THR A 210 -5.85 13.72 -15.43
C THR A 210 -6.44 13.12 -14.15
N SER A 211 -6.93 11.88 -14.22
CA SER A 211 -7.50 11.11 -13.12
C SER A 211 -7.06 9.65 -13.26
N ASP A 212 -6.90 8.95 -12.16
CA ASP A 212 -6.61 7.51 -12.09
C ASP A 212 -7.86 6.62 -12.32
N LEU A 213 -9.01 7.25 -12.58
CA LEU A 213 -10.25 6.54 -12.86
C LEU A 213 -10.17 5.82 -14.20
N ILE A 214 -10.35 4.50 -14.18
CA ILE A 214 -10.41 3.63 -15.36
C ILE A 214 -11.66 2.76 -15.31
N HIS A 215 -12.14 2.33 -16.48
CA HIS A 215 -13.32 1.47 -16.60
C HIS A 215 -12.96 0.19 -17.36
N PRO A 216 -13.61 -0.93 -17.06
CA PRO A 216 -13.45 -2.14 -17.85
C PRO A 216 -13.73 -1.86 -19.34
N GLY A 217 -12.78 -2.25 -20.21
CA GLY A 217 -12.81 -1.97 -21.64
C GLY A 217 -11.98 -0.76 -22.07
N ASP A 218 -11.51 0.08 -21.15
CA ASP A 218 -10.57 1.15 -21.49
C ASP A 218 -9.28 0.55 -22.05
N VAL A 219 -8.70 1.21 -23.05
CA VAL A 219 -7.45 0.79 -23.68
C VAL A 219 -6.34 1.73 -23.25
N LEU A 220 -5.36 1.19 -22.53
CA LEU A 220 -4.25 1.95 -21.97
C LEU A 220 -2.95 1.64 -22.72
N VAL A 221 -2.24 2.67 -23.10
CA VAL A 221 -0.85 2.57 -23.54
C VAL A 221 0.03 2.37 -22.29
N ILE A 222 0.79 1.28 -22.26
CA ILE A 222 1.73 1.01 -21.19
C ILE A 222 3.11 1.53 -21.62
N PRO A 223 3.69 2.51 -20.95
CA PRO A 223 5.01 3.00 -21.29
C PRO A 223 6.03 1.87 -21.14
N GLY A 224 6.94 1.75 -22.08
CA GLY A 224 7.83 0.61 -22.24
C GLY A 224 8.41 0.11 -20.91
N LYS A 225 8.44 -1.20 -20.75
CA LYS A 225 9.07 -1.85 -19.59
C LYS A 225 10.49 -1.31 -19.46
N ARG A 226 10.70 -0.35 -18.56
CA ARG A 226 12.05 -0.16 -18.03
C ARG A 226 12.46 -1.53 -17.54
N PRO A 227 13.61 -2.11 -17.95
CA PRO A 227 14.09 -3.29 -17.26
C PRO A 227 14.03 -2.92 -15.79
N SER A 228 13.25 -3.70 -15.01
CA SER A 228 13.26 -3.64 -13.54
C SER A 228 14.71 -3.40 -13.17
N PRO A 229 15.09 -2.40 -12.34
CA PRO A 229 16.45 -2.34 -11.84
C PRO A 229 16.73 -3.77 -11.41
N ALA A 230 17.70 -4.39 -12.10
CA ALA A 230 18.04 -5.78 -11.87
C ALA A 230 18.10 -5.91 -10.37
N PRO A 231 17.41 -6.93 -9.75
CA PRO A 231 17.41 -7.07 -8.29
C PRO A 231 18.85 -6.81 -7.90
N ASP A 232 19.05 -5.82 -7.04
CA ASP A 232 20.36 -5.32 -6.59
C ASP A 232 21.25 -6.54 -6.55
N PRO A 233 22.28 -6.68 -7.38
CA PRO A 233 22.84 -7.98 -7.65
C PRO A 233 23.14 -8.55 -6.29
N THR A 234 22.38 -9.55 -5.90
CA THR A 234 22.67 -10.35 -4.69
C THR A 234 24.13 -10.61 -4.85
N PRO A 235 25.01 -10.08 -3.95
CA PRO A 235 26.42 -9.97 -4.25
C PRO A 235 26.83 -11.32 -4.82
N GLN A 236 27.08 -11.33 -6.15
CA GLN A 236 27.41 -12.58 -6.82
C GLN A 236 28.62 -13.06 -6.08
N ARG A 237 28.49 -14.16 -5.38
CA ARG A 237 29.62 -14.80 -4.72
C ARG A 237 30.62 -15.09 -5.82
N VAL A 238 31.56 -14.17 -5.99
CA VAL A 238 32.71 -14.39 -6.85
C VAL A 238 33.55 -15.43 -6.12
N THR A 239 33.55 -16.63 -6.63
CA THR A 239 34.41 -17.67 -6.07
C THR A 239 35.83 -17.35 -6.47
N ILE A 240 36.62 -16.76 -5.57
CA ILE A 240 38.03 -16.57 -5.74
C ILE A 240 38.71 -17.82 -5.22
N THR A 241 39.34 -18.57 -6.12
CA THR A 241 40.17 -19.72 -5.73
C THR A 241 41.60 -19.19 -5.53
N ALA A 242 42.02 -19.12 -4.28
CA ALA A 242 43.38 -18.78 -3.93
C ALA A 242 44.08 -19.97 -3.28
N GLU A 243 45.31 -20.27 -3.69
CA GLU A 243 46.16 -21.20 -2.98
C GLU A 243 46.72 -20.51 -1.74
N VAL A 244 46.40 -21.02 -0.57
CA VAL A 244 46.89 -20.55 0.72
C VAL A 244 47.84 -21.60 1.31
N SER A 245 48.83 -21.13 2.06
CA SER A 245 49.75 -22.07 2.75
C SER A 245 48.99 -22.95 3.74
N PRO A 246 49.45 -24.16 4.04
CA PRO A 246 48.83 -25.04 5.04
C PRO A 246 48.63 -24.37 6.40
N GLU A 247 49.55 -23.52 6.79
CA GLU A 247 49.50 -22.77 8.06
C GLU A 247 48.39 -21.72 8.05
N THR A 248 48.20 -20.99 6.94
CA THR A 248 47.10 -20.03 6.77
C THR A 248 45.76 -20.73 6.75
N ALA A 249 45.64 -21.86 6.10
CA ALA A 249 44.45 -22.66 6.07
C ALA A 249 44.04 -23.18 7.47
N GLN A 250 45.04 -23.58 8.27
CA GLN A 250 44.80 -24.03 9.63
C GLN A 250 44.40 -22.88 10.57
N ALA A 251 45.01 -21.71 10.43
CA ALA A 251 44.65 -20.49 11.17
C ALA A 251 43.18 -20.04 10.87
N LEU A 252 42.78 -20.07 9.60
CA LEU A 252 41.42 -19.74 9.19
C LEU A 252 40.40 -20.71 9.75
N LYS A 253 40.69 -22.01 9.73
CA LYS A 253 39.83 -23.05 10.33
C LYS A 253 39.70 -22.88 11.85
N ALA A 254 40.78 -22.59 12.54
CA ALA A 254 40.77 -22.35 13.99
C ALA A 254 39.95 -21.11 14.35
N ARG A 255 40.05 -20.03 13.57
CA ARG A 255 39.30 -18.79 13.76
C ARG A 255 37.80 -18.97 13.47
N ALA A 256 37.46 -19.77 12.44
CA ALA A 256 36.10 -20.13 12.12
C ALA A 256 35.44 -20.92 13.28
N ALA A 257 36.14 -21.94 13.78
CA ALA A 257 35.67 -22.73 14.90
C ALA A 257 35.46 -21.92 16.19
N ALA A 258 36.39 -20.97 16.48
CA ALA A 258 36.32 -20.13 17.66
C ALA A 258 35.21 -19.06 17.59
N SER A 259 34.82 -18.62 16.40
CA SER A 259 33.85 -17.52 16.19
C SER A 259 32.45 -18.00 15.80
N GLY A 260 32.25 -19.30 15.53
CA GLY A 260 31.00 -19.85 14.99
C GLY A 260 30.66 -19.38 13.58
N ARG A 261 31.61 -18.74 12.86
CA ARG A 261 31.44 -18.20 11.51
C ARG A 261 32.06 -19.13 10.47
N THR A 262 31.59 -19.02 9.23
CA THR A 262 32.19 -19.73 8.11
C THR A 262 33.55 -19.10 7.71
N ILE A 263 34.42 -19.86 7.07
CA ILE A 263 35.70 -19.34 6.54
C ILE A 263 35.45 -18.19 5.56
N GLY A 264 34.39 -18.26 4.75
CA GLY A 264 33.98 -17.22 3.81
C GLY A 264 33.69 -15.89 4.52
N GLU A 265 32.87 -15.90 5.56
CA GLU A 265 32.55 -14.68 6.35
C GLU A 265 33.77 -14.08 7.07
N ILE A 266 34.77 -14.90 7.40
CA ILE A 266 36.03 -14.42 7.96
C ILE A 266 36.89 -13.77 6.89
N LEU A 267 36.96 -14.37 5.71
CA LEU A 267 37.71 -13.80 4.57
C LEU A 267 37.10 -12.47 4.14
N ASP A 268 35.77 -12.38 4.03
CA ASP A 268 35.07 -11.13 3.71
C ASP A 268 35.40 -10.02 4.72
N THR A 269 35.49 -10.37 6.00
CA THR A 269 35.81 -9.41 7.06
C THR A 269 37.29 -8.94 6.94
N ILE A 270 38.21 -9.82 6.59
CA ILE A 270 39.65 -9.50 6.44
C ILE A 270 39.87 -8.64 5.19
N LEU A 271 39.20 -8.96 4.08
CA LEU A 271 39.27 -8.21 2.85
C LEU A 271 38.67 -6.80 2.99
N ALA A 272 37.53 -6.69 3.70
CA ALA A 272 36.90 -5.39 3.98
C ALA A 272 37.73 -4.49 4.91
N ALA A 273 38.59 -5.08 5.76
CA ALA A 273 39.44 -4.33 6.66
C ALA A 273 40.81 -3.95 6.05
N GLY A 274 41.13 -4.51 4.89
CA GLY A 274 42.44 -4.29 4.21
C GLY A 274 42.36 -3.40 2.96
N LEU A 275 41.15 -2.88 2.66
CA LEU A 275 40.94 -1.86 1.62
C LEU A 275 40.54 -0.52 2.26
#